data_032c307d517273ff108a571a622fb641
#
_entry.id   032c307d517273ff108a571a622fb641
#
_cell.length_a   1.000
_cell.length_b   1.000
_cell.length_c   1.000
_cell.angle_alpha   90.00
_cell.angle_beta   90.00
_cell.angle_gamma   90.00
#
_symmetry.space_group_name_H-M   'P 1'
#
loop_
_entity.id
_entity.type
_entity.pdbx_description
1 polymer ?
#
loop_
_entity_poly.entity_id
_entity_poly.type
_entity_poly.pdbx_seq_one_letter_code
_entity_poly.pdbx_strand_id
1 'polypeptide(L)'
;MTDQHPTPTPADVWMLVRHRPAVLRRSTQELATALAAAHGSRFALWHTDELLIGIRDGRLTLHTLGGTPLEPPRVVCVRQVAGPMDNDREITLLRHLDRMGATLVNSLDAQLKARNKIWQLQELALAGLPVPDTLSYATAPLEGVVRSPDLTTPCVVKSVNGAKGAQVFLAPGPQLLHDVAGSLARETPFLFQQHIAHSHGRTLRVIVVDGAPVGAVMHTSRHTALAANIANGGTATACTGRHPEAEDLAVRAARALGLHIAGVDLLFTSPDTYTVCEVNAVPGWRPDMTQVTPAITACLTGHLARAAADPQRTH
;
A
#
# COMPACT_ATOMS: atom_id res chain seq x y z
N MET A 1 -11.67 47.62 9.13
CA MET A 1 -10.48 46.90 9.65
C MET A 1 -10.60 45.47 9.19
N THR A 2 -9.91 45.12 8.11
CA THR A 2 -9.86 43.77 7.54
C THR A 2 -8.89 42.98 8.39
N ASP A 3 -9.39 42.05 9.17
CA ASP A 3 -8.59 41.04 9.87
C ASP A 3 -7.77 40.25 8.82
N GLN A 4 -6.54 40.69 8.64
CA GLN A 4 -5.55 39.91 7.91
C GLN A 4 -5.14 38.77 8.82
N HIS A 5 -5.83 37.62 8.72
CA HIS A 5 -5.28 36.37 9.23
C HIS A 5 -3.91 36.16 8.55
N PRO A 6 -2.84 35.93 9.31
CA PRO A 6 -1.54 35.66 8.72
C PRO A 6 -1.66 34.47 7.79
N THR A 7 -1.23 34.63 6.56
CA THR A 7 -1.16 33.55 5.58
C THR A 7 -0.30 32.44 6.21
N PRO A 8 -0.80 31.22 6.38
CA PRO A 8 0.00 30.18 6.99
C PRO A 8 1.25 29.94 6.14
N THR A 9 2.41 29.87 6.76
CA THR A 9 3.66 29.56 6.07
C THR A 9 3.44 28.25 5.29
N PRO A 10 3.76 28.21 3.97
CA PRO A 10 3.54 27.02 3.16
C PRO A 10 4.25 25.83 3.79
N ALA A 11 3.53 24.75 4.07
CA ALA A 11 4.12 23.53 4.61
C ALA A 11 4.77 22.76 3.45
N ASP A 12 6.07 22.46 3.58
CA ASP A 12 6.83 21.75 2.55
C ASP A 12 6.55 20.25 2.53
N VAL A 13 6.17 19.69 3.65
CA VAL A 13 5.89 18.26 3.82
C VAL A 13 4.45 18.07 4.27
N TRP A 14 3.67 17.37 3.47
CA TRP A 14 2.33 16.97 3.85
C TRP A 14 2.26 15.47 4.13
N MET A 15 1.51 15.11 5.17
CA MET A 15 0.99 13.76 5.29
C MET A 15 -0.48 13.78 4.91
N LEU A 16 -0.81 13.06 3.84
CA LEU A 16 -2.17 12.97 3.32
C LEU A 16 -2.82 11.68 3.80
N VAL A 17 -3.91 11.81 4.53
CA VAL A 17 -4.71 10.67 4.98
C VAL A 17 -6.11 10.75 4.37
N ARG A 18 -6.74 9.59 4.16
CA ARG A 18 -8.12 9.53 3.70
C ARG A 18 -9.01 10.21 4.74
N HIS A 19 -10.22 10.60 4.39
CA HIS A 19 -11.21 11.27 5.26
C HIS A 19 -11.04 10.94 6.76
N ARG A 20 -11.48 11.83 7.62
CA ARG A 20 -11.32 11.74 9.09
C ARG A 20 -11.89 10.44 9.65
N PRO A 21 -11.10 9.44 10.06
CA PRO A 21 -11.55 8.43 10.99
C PRO A 21 -11.64 9.08 12.38
N ALA A 22 -12.52 8.59 13.23
CA ALA A 22 -12.61 9.07 14.63
C ALA A 22 -11.23 8.98 15.35
N VAL A 23 -10.39 8.00 14.97
CA VAL A 23 -9.02 7.84 15.48
C VAL A 23 -8.10 7.37 14.35
N LEU A 24 -6.97 8.02 14.17
CA LEU A 24 -5.90 7.54 13.28
C LEU A 24 -5.34 6.21 13.80
N ARG A 25 -4.94 5.33 12.89
CA ARG A 25 -4.18 4.14 13.28
C ARG A 25 -2.90 4.56 14.01
N ARG A 26 -2.51 3.80 15.04
CA ARG A 26 -1.31 4.07 15.85
C ARG A 26 -0.07 4.41 15.01
N SER A 27 0.28 3.58 14.02
CA SER A 27 1.45 3.82 13.16
C SER A 27 1.35 5.10 12.33
N THR A 28 0.15 5.53 11.96
CA THR A 28 -0.07 6.81 11.25
C THR A 28 0.08 7.98 12.21
N GLN A 29 -0.45 7.88 13.43
CA GLN A 29 -0.31 8.91 14.45
C GLN A 29 1.15 9.07 14.91
N GLU A 30 1.86 7.96 15.13
CA GLU A 30 3.28 7.94 15.45
C GLU A 30 4.13 8.64 14.38
N LEU A 31 3.86 8.34 13.09
CA LEU A 31 4.54 8.99 11.98
C LEU A 31 4.21 10.49 11.91
N ALA A 32 2.94 10.89 12.10
CA ALA A 32 2.55 12.31 12.12
C ALA A 32 3.30 13.07 13.21
N THR A 33 3.40 12.50 14.42
CA THR A 33 4.16 13.09 15.52
C THR A 33 5.64 13.23 15.18
N ALA A 34 6.26 12.21 14.59
CA ALA A 34 7.66 12.24 14.18
C ALA A 34 7.93 13.28 13.08
N LEU A 35 7.05 13.39 12.09
CA LEU A 35 7.16 14.40 11.03
C LEU A 35 6.97 15.83 11.57
N ALA A 36 6.01 16.03 12.48
CA ALA A 36 5.83 17.32 13.15
C ALA A 36 7.07 17.72 13.96
N ALA A 37 7.69 16.78 14.67
CA ALA A 37 8.93 17.02 15.40
C ALA A 37 10.11 17.35 14.47
N ALA A 38 10.21 16.67 13.31
CA ALA A 38 11.31 16.85 12.37
C ALA A 38 11.20 18.14 11.54
N HIS A 39 9.98 18.58 11.20
CA HIS A 39 9.76 19.66 10.23
C HIS A 39 9.09 20.91 10.83
N GLY A 40 8.56 20.84 12.07
CA GLY A 40 7.91 21.96 12.74
C GLY A 40 6.74 22.54 11.94
N SER A 41 6.71 23.85 11.76
CA SER A 41 5.69 24.57 10.97
C SER A 41 5.69 24.23 9.48
N ARG A 42 6.74 23.56 8.97
CA ARG A 42 6.84 23.10 7.58
C ARG A 42 6.14 21.76 7.33
N PHE A 43 5.52 21.17 8.36
CA PHE A 43 4.72 19.96 8.25
C PHE A 43 3.23 20.26 8.40
N ALA A 44 2.39 19.61 7.57
CA ALA A 44 0.95 19.62 7.75
C ALA A 44 0.35 18.22 7.54
N LEU A 45 -0.61 17.88 8.38
CA LEU A 45 -1.47 16.71 8.20
C LEU A 45 -2.78 17.16 7.56
N TRP A 46 -3.10 16.61 6.39
CA TRP A 46 -4.34 16.88 5.67
C TRP A 46 -5.20 15.64 5.52
N HIS A 47 -6.49 15.80 5.71
CA HIS A 47 -7.48 14.80 5.30
C HIS A 47 -7.97 15.10 3.90
N THR A 48 -8.16 14.07 3.08
CA THR A 48 -8.55 14.24 1.66
C THR A 48 -9.90 14.95 1.48
N ASP A 49 -10.77 14.88 2.48
CA ASP A 49 -12.07 15.57 2.50
C ASP A 49 -12.00 17.03 2.94
N GLU A 50 -10.82 17.56 3.25
CA GLU A 50 -10.60 18.99 3.58
C GLU A 50 -10.11 19.80 2.39
N LEU A 51 -9.75 19.13 1.28
CA LEU A 51 -9.09 19.74 0.12
C LEU A 51 -10.05 19.86 -1.07
N LEU A 52 -10.02 21.01 -1.71
CA LEU A 52 -10.68 21.28 -2.97
C LEU A 52 -9.62 21.52 -4.05
N ILE A 53 -9.76 20.81 -5.17
CA ILE A 53 -8.93 20.98 -6.36
C ILE A 53 -9.72 21.71 -7.44
N GLY A 54 -9.06 22.54 -8.22
CA GLY A 54 -9.73 23.31 -9.27
C GLY A 54 -8.80 23.69 -10.41
N ILE A 55 -9.41 24.29 -11.42
CA ILE A 55 -8.71 24.94 -12.53
C ILE A 55 -9.29 26.35 -12.64
N ARG A 56 -8.44 27.36 -12.59
CA ARG A 56 -8.84 28.75 -12.73
C ARG A 56 -7.85 29.47 -13.67
N ASP A 57 -8.37 30.12 -14.68
CA ASP A 57 -7.57 30.82 -15.70
C ASP A 57 -6.47 29.91 -16.32
N GLY A 58 -6.82 28.64 -16.58
CA GLY A 58 -5.90 27.63 -17.14
C GLY A 58 -4.84 27.08 -16.18
N ARG A 59 -4.87 27.47 -14.89
CA ARG A 59 -3.93 27.02 -13.88
C ARG A 59 -4.60 26.12 -12.84
N LEU A 60 -3.85 25.12 -12.37
CA LEU A 60 -4.29 24.27 -11.27
C LEU A 60 -4.36 25.08 -9.98
N THR A 61 -5.40 24.88 -9.19
CA THR A 61 -5.60 25.56 -7.91
C THR A 61 -5.98 24.57 -6.82
N LEU A 62 -5.55 24.88 -5.60
CA LEU A 62 -5.81 24.08 -4.41
C LEU A 62 -6.34 24.97 -3.31
N HIS A 63 -7.40 24.56 -2.61
CA HIS A 63 -8.05 25.34 -1.56
C HIS A 63 -8.51 24.42 -0.42
N THR A 64 -8.69 25.01 0.74
CA THR A 64 -9.46 24.38 1.83
C THR A 64 -10.97 24.42 1.52
N LEU A 65 -11.79 23.66 2.25
CA LEU A 65 -13.26 23.77 2.19
C LEU A 65 -13.77 25.20 2.49
N GLY A 66 -13.04 25.95 3.32
CA GLY A 66 -13.34 27.36 3.62
C GLY A 66 -12.93 28.36 2.52
N GLY A 67 -12.40 27.88 1.39
CA GLY A 67 -11.99 28.71 0.26
C GLY A 67 -10.61 29.36 0.40
N THR A 68 -9.84 29.04 1.44
CA THR A 68 -8.47 29.54 1.61
C THR A 68 -7.56 28.88 0.57
N PRO A 69 -6.85 29.66 -0.28
CA PRO A 69 -5.87 29.13 -1.22
C PRO A 69 -4.73 28.41 -0.49
N LEU A 70 -4.27 27.31 -1.06
CA LEU A 70 -3.15 26.53 -0.56
C LEU A 70 -2.07 26.42 -1.63
N GLU A 71 -0.83 26.63 -1.21
CA GLU A 71 0.33 26.27 -2.04
C GLU A 71 0.59 24.77 -1.96
N PRO A 72 0.96 24.13 -3.09
CA PRO A 72 1.28 22.71 -3.06
C PRO A 72 2.54 22.46 -2.21
N PRO A 73 2.59 21.36 -1.44
CA PRO A 73 3.80 21.00 -0.72
C PRO A 73 4.88 20.52 -1.69
N ARG A 74 6.12 20.48 -1.24
CA ARG A 74 7.22 19.87 -2.00
C ARG A 74 7.18 18.35 -1.97
N VAL A 75 6.78 17.78 -0.83
CA VAL A 75 6.70 16.33 -0.61
C VAL A 75 5.37 15.96 0.04
N VAL A 76 4.75 14.91 -0.47
CA VAL A 76 3.53 14.33 0.11
C VAL A 76 3.79 12.89 0.54
N CYS A 77 3.70 12.63 1.83
CA CYS A 77 3.60 11.29 2.38
C CYS A 77 2.17 10.79 2.24
N VAL A 78 1.92 9.90 1.28
CA VAL A 78 0.58 9.36 1.05
C VAL A 78 0.31 8.22 2.03
N ARG A 79 -0.61 8.44 2.99
CA ARG A 79 -1.01 7.46 4.01
C ARG A 79 -2.52 7.22 3.93
N GLN A 80 -2.94 5.97 4.06
CA GLN A 80 -4.35 5.58 4.10
C GLN A 80 -5.22 6.01 2.89
N VAL A 81 -4.63 6.16 1.72
CA VAL A 81 -5.38 6.27 0.47
C VAL A 81 -5.86 4.87 0.06
N ALA A 82 -6.50 4.16 0.99
CA ALA A 82 -6.96 2.80 0.75
C ALA A 82 -8.48 2.78 0.70
N GLY A 83 -9.00 2.49 -0.43
CA GLY A 83 -10.38 2.16 -0.71
C GLY A 83 -10.44 1.47 -2.06
N PRO A 84 -11.57 0.87 -2.45
CA PRO A 84 -11.73 0.42 -3.82
C PRO A 84 -11.39 1.58 -4.77
N MET A 85 -10.75 1.28 -5.88
CA MET A 85 -10.49 2.27 -6.95
C MET A 85 -11.78 2.63 -7.71
N ASP A 86 -12.93 2.36 -7.11
CA ASP A 86 -14.25 2.53 -7.72
C ASP A 86 -14.63 4.00 -7.95
N ASN A 87 -13.83 4.90 -7.41
CA ASN A 87 -13.94 6.32 -7.76
C ASN A 87 -12.54 6.92 -7.98
N ASP A 88 -12.41 7.69 -9.02
CA ASP A 88 -11.19 8.41 -9.41
C ASP A 88 -10.80 9.55 -8.46
N ARG A 89 -11.52 9.76 -7.36
CA ARG A 89 -11.37 10.95 -6.50
C ARG A 89 -9.98 11.08 -5.91
N GLU A 90 -9.48 10.00 -5.31
CA GLU A 90 -8.14 10.02 -4.69
C GLU A 90 -7.04 10.07 -5.74
N ILE A 91 -7.22 9.33 -6.86
CA ILE A 91 -6.32 9.37 -8.01
C ILE A 91 -6.27 10.79 -8.56
N THR A 92 -7.42 11.43 -8.73
CA THR A 92 -7.52 12.80 -9.23
C THR A 92 -6.80 13.78 -8.31
N LEU A 93 -6.99 13.69 -6.99
CA LEU A 93 -6.29 14.54 -6.02
C LEU A 93 -4.77 14.33 -6.07
N LEU A 94 -4.31 13.07 -6.05
CA LEU A 94 -2.87 12.77 -6.10
C LEU A 94 -2.25 13.24 -7.42
N ARG A 95 -2.94 13.01 -8.55
CA ARG A 95 -2.51 13.51 -9.85
C ARG A 95 -2.46 15.04 -9.88
N HIS A 96 -3.43 15.71 -9.27
CA HIS A 96 -3.46 17.17 -9.18
C HIS A 96 -2.25 17.70 -8.42
N LEU A 97 -1.95 17.15 -7.25
CA LEU A 97 -0.77 17.52 -6.45
C LEU A 97 0.54 17.24 -7.20
N ASP A 98 0.66 16.08 -7.85
CA ASP A 98 1.82 15.75 -8.69
C ASP A 98 2.02 16.77 -9.83
N ARG A 99 0.94 17.15 -10.53
CA ARG A 99 0.96 18.16 -11.60
C ARG A 99 1.22 19.57 -11.11
N MET A 100 0.94 19.87 -9.85
CA MET A 100 1.35 21.13 -9.20
C MET A 100 2.81 21.09 -8.70
N GLY A 101 3.56 20.01 -8.96
CA GLY A 101 4.99 19.89 -8.64
C GLY A 101 5.31 19.19 -7.34
N ALA A 102 4.33 18.64 -6.61
CA ALA A 102 4.59 17.87 -5.40
C ALA A 102 5.23 16.50 -5.70
N THR A 103 6.23 16.09 -4.93
CA THR A 103 6.76 14.72 -4.97
C THR A 103 5.92 13.81 -4.09
N LEU A 104 5.22 12.87 -4.69
CA LEU A 104 4.44 11.88 -3.95
C LEU A 104 5.33 10.72 -3.48
N VAL A 105 5.26 10.35 -2.21
CA VAL A 105 5.93 9.18 -1.62
C VAL A 105 4.87 8.26 -0.99
N ASN A 106 4.52 7.17 -1.63
CA ASN A 106 4.99 6.65 -2.93
C ASN A 106 4.32 7.39 -4.11
N SER A 107 4.95 7.30 -5.29
CA SER A 107 4.38 7.87 -6.51
C SER A 107 2.99 7.29 -6.83
N LEU A 108 2.18 8.01 -7.60
CA LEU A 108 0.85 7.55 -8.00
C LEU A 108 0.91 6.21 -8.76
N ASP A 109 1.85 6.07 -9.72
CA ASP A 109 2.03 4.83 -10.49
C ASP A 109 2.34 3.63 -9.58
N ALA A 110 3.31 3.78 -8.67
CA ALA A 110 3.68 2.73 -7.73
C ALA A 110 2.52 2.33 -6.80
N GLN A 111 1.70 3.30 -6.38
CA GLN A 111 0.52 3.02 -5.57
C GLN A 111 -0.57 2.28 -6.36
N LEU A 112 -0.79 2.63 -7.63
CA LEU A 112 -1.75 1.95 -8.50
C LEU A 112 -1.34 0.49 -8.73
N LYS A 113 -0.06 0.24 -9.02
CA LYS A 113 0.50 -1.11 -9.14
C LYS A 113 0.28 -1.93 -7.86
N ALA A 114 0.62 -1.35 -6.71
CA ALA A 114 0.50 -2.04 -5.42
C ALA A 114 -0.96 -2.30 -4.98
N ARG A 115 -1.93 -1.53 -5.46
CA ARG A 115 -3.36 -1.73 -5.12
C ARG A 115 -4.01 -2.89 -5.84
N ASN A 116 -3.63 -3.15 -7.08
CA ASN A 116 -4.18 -4.23 -7.88
C ASN A 116 -3.28 -5.46 -7.75
N LYS A 117 -3.79 -6.52 -7.12
CA LYS A 117 -3.01 -7.75 -6.87
C LYS A 117 -2.49 -8.41 -8.15
N ILE A 118 -3.20 -8.28 -9.28
CA ILE A 118 -2.72 -8.82 -10.54
C ILE A 118 -1.62 -7.95 -11.13
N TRP A 119 -1.78 -6.62 -11.12
CA TRP A 119 -0.73 -5.73 -11.61
C TRP A 119 0.58 -5.91 -10.84
N GLN A 120 0.53 -5.97 -9.49
CA GLN A 120 1.74 -6.19 -8.73
C GLN A 120 2.39 -7.55 -9.05
N LEU A 121 1.62 -8.63 -9.22
CA LEU A 121 2.15 -9.95 -9.59
C LEU A 121 2.75 -9.96 -11.00
N GLN A 122 2.16 -9.23 -11.96
CA GLN A 122 2.72 -9.05 -13.30
C GLN A 122 4.09 -8.35 -13.24
N GLU A 123 4.19 -7.22 -12.55
CA GLU A 123 5.45 -6.48 -12.40
C GLU A 123 6.54 -7.33 -11.70
N LEU A 124 6.16 -8.06 -10.66
CA LEU A 124 7.06 -8.94 -9.93
C LEU A 124 7.57 -10.09 -10.81
N ALA A 125 6.67 -10.73 -11.55
CA ALA A 125 7.02 -11.82 -12.49
C ALA A 125 7.93 -11.32 -13.63
N LEU A 126 7.62 -10.15 -14.21
CA LEU A 126 8.46 -9.52 -15.22
C LEU A 126 9.86 -9.15 -14.71
N ALA A 127 9.97 -8.83 -13.40
CA ALA A 127 11.24 -8.61 -12.73
C ALA A 127 11.97 -9.93 -12.36
N GLY A 128 11.45 -11.09 -12.73
CA GLY A 128 12.04 -12.40 -12.43
C GLY A 128 11.97 -12.79 -10.95
N LEU A 129 11.04 -12.21 -10.19
CA LEU A 129 10.87 -12.54 -8.78
C LEU A 129 9.89 -13.70 -8.60
N PRO A 130 10.10 -14.58 -7.61
CA PRO A 130 9.20 -15.68 -7.35
C PRO A 130 7.85 -15.19 -6.86
N VAL A 131 6.79 -15.54 -7.59
CA VAL A 131 5.38 -15.32 -7.25
C VAL A 131 4.62 -16.63 -7.39
N PRO A 132 3.56 -16.90 -6.61
CA PRO A 132 2.75 -18.09 -6.80
C PRO A 132 2.03 -18.06 -8.14
N ASP A 133 1.88 -19.22 -8.79
CA ASP A 133 1.08 -19.34 -10.00
C ASP A 133 -0.31 -18.76 -9.78
N THR A 134 -0.75 -17.90 -10.67
CA THR A 134 -1.98 -17.13 -10.48
C THR A 134 -2.74 -16.98 -11.77
N LEU A 135 -4.03 -17.35 -11.75
CA LEU A 135 -4.99 -17.10 -12.82
C LEU A 135 -5.95 -15.98 -12.40
N SER A 136 -6.33 -15.12 -13.33
CA SER A 136 -7.37 -14.12 -13.15
C SER A 136 -8.05 -13.85 -14.48
N TYR A 137 -9.07 -13.01 -14.47
CA TYR A 137 -9.86 -12.67 -15.64
C TYR A 137 -10.26 -11.19 -15.62
N ALA A 138 -10.58 -10.64 -16.77
CA ALA A 138 -11.13 -9.30 -16.90
C ALA A 138 -12.67 -9.34 -16.88
N THR A 139 -13.27 -9.81 -17.98
CA THR A 139 -14.73 -9.83 -18.18
C THR A 139 -15.26 -11.22 -18.50
N ALA A 140 -14.40 -12.26 -18.48
CA ALA A 140 -14.83 -13.63 -18.70
C ALA A 140 -15.85 -14.06 -17.63
N PRO A 141 -16.92 -14.81 -17.98
CA PRO A 141 -17.88 -15.31 -17.00
C PRO A 141 -17.17 -16.22 -15.99
N LEU A 142 -17.42 -15.99 -14.70
CA LEU A 142 -16.78 -16.72 -13.60
C LEU A 142 -16.99 -18.23 -13.71
N GLU A 143 -18.18 -18.66 -14.13
CA GLU A 143 -18.50 -20.09 -14.37
C GLU A 143 -17.60 -20.74 -15.43
N GLY A 144 -17.15 -19.98 -16.42
CA GLY A 144 -16.17 -20.42 -17.42
C GLY A 144 -14.76 -20.46 -16.84
N VAL A 145 -14.39 -19.46 -16.05
CA VAL A 145 -13.06 -19.37 -15.41
C VAL A 145 -12.83 -20.56 -14.47
N VAL A 146 -13.81 -20.92 -13.63
CA VAL A 146 -13.66 -22.03 -12.67
C VAL A 146 -13.64 -23.42 -13.33
N ARG A 147 -13.99 -23.50 -14.61
CA ARG A 147 -13.88 -24.72 -15.42
C ARG A 147 -12.64 -24.75 -16.31
N SER A 148 -11.82 -23.69 -16.26
CA SER A 148 -10.60 -23.64 -17.07
C SER A 148 -9.65 -24.77 -16.68
N PRO A 149 -9.07 -25.51 -17.67
CA PRO A 149 -8.05 -26.52 -17.38
C PRO A 149 -6.77 -25.93 -16.80
N ASP A 150 -6.53 -24.63 -16.97
CA ASP A 150 -5.37 -23.93 -16.40
C ASP A 150 -5.56 -23.61 -14.90
N LEU A 151 -6.76 -23.77 -14.37
CA LEU A 151 -7.04 -23.56 -12.97
C LEU A 151 -6.75 -24.83 -12.16
N THR A 152 -5.62 -24.82 -11.48
CA THR A 152 -5.19 -25.93 -10.63
C THR A 152 -5.73 -25.80 -9.21
N THR A 153 -5.97 -26.95 -8.55
CA THR A 153 -6.35 -27.03 -7.13
C THR A 153 -5.36 -27.93 -6.35
N PRO A 154 -5.13 -27.67 -5.05
CA PRO A 154 -5.75 -26.63 -4.22
C PRO A 154 -5.32 -25.22 -4.60
N CYS A 155 -6.27 -24.26 -4.60
CA CYS A 155 -5.98 -22.87 -4.86
C CYS A 155 -6.59 -21.93 -3.80
N VAL A 156 -5.97 -20.76 -3.65
CA VAL A 156 -6.47 -19.68 -2.81
C VAL A 156 -7.22 -18.70 -3.69
N VAL A 157 -8.48 -18.47 -3.38
CA VAL A 157 -9.34 -17.49 -4.07
C VAL A 157 -9.33 -16.18 -3.30
N LYS A 158 -9.05 -15.09 -3.99
CA LYS A 158 -8.97 -13.74 -3.41
C LYS A 158 -9.65 -12.72 -4.32
N SER A 159 -10.28 -11.70 -3.75
CA SER A 159 -10.67 -10.51 -4.51
C SER A 159 -9.41 -9.74 -4.97
N VAL A 160 -9.40 -9.28 -6.22
CA VAL A 160 -8.27 -8.50 -6.79
C VAL A 160 -8.02 -7.22 -5.98
N ASN A 161 -9.06 -6.53 -5.55
CA ASN A 161 -9.00 -5.27 -4.81
C ASN A 161 -9.29 -5.42 -3.31
N GLY A 162 -9.34 -6.63 -2.76
CA GLY A 162 -9.64 -6.91 -1.36
C GLY A 162 -8.51 -6.52 -0.41
N ALA A 163 -8.86 -6.18 0.83
CA ALA A 163 -7.91 -5.86 1.90
C ALA A 163 -8.23 -6.67 3.18
N LYS A 164 -7.22 -6.82 4.06
CA LYS A 164 -7.33 -7.44 5.39
C LYS A 164 -7.79 -8.90 5.41
N GLY A 165 -7.60 -9.65 4.30
CA GLY A 165 -8.03 -11.05 4.22
C GLY A 165 -9.55 -11.25 4.11
N ALA A 166 -10.32 -10.20 3.87
CA ALA A 166 -11.72 -10.34 3.49
C ALA A 166 -11.81 -11.04 2.13
N GLN A 167 -12.74 -12.00 2.01
CA GLN A 167 -12.93 -12.78 0.77
C GLN A 167 -11.66 -13.55 0.33
N VAL A 168 -10.96 -14.17 1.28
CA VAL A 168 -9.85 -15.10 1.02
C VAL A 168 -10.25 -16.48 1.53
N PHE A 169 -10.28 -17.46 0.65
CA PHE A 169 -10.60 -18.84 1.02
C PHE A 169 -9.78 -19.85 0.21
N LEU A 170 -9.60 -21.02 0.80
CA LEU A 170 -8.94 -22.17 0.16
C LEU A 170 -10.00 -23.03 -0.52
N ALA A 171 -9.82 -23.28 -1.81
CA ALA A 171 -10.55 -24.29 -2.56
C ALA A 171 -9.66 -25.55 -2.69
N PRO A 172 -9.92 -26.60 -1.93
CA PRO A 172 -9.10 -27.81 -1.93
C PRO A 172 -9.27 -28.64 -3.20
N GLY A 173 -10.38 -28.43 -3.92
CA GLY A 173 -10.68 -29.16 -5.15
C GLY A 173 -11.67 -28.43 -6.03
N PRO A 174 -11.86 -28.88 -7.27
CA PRO A 174 -12.68 -28.18 -8.28
C PRO A 174 -14.17 -28.13 -7.90
N GLN A 175 -14.70 -29.12 -7.18
CA GLN A 175 -16.12 -29.14 -6.79
C GLN A 175 -16.45 -27.94 -5.87
N LEU A 176 -15.69 -27.74 -4.77
CA LEU A 176 -15.92 -26.61 -3.87
C LEU A 176 -15.75 -25.27 -4.59
N LEU A 177 -14.78 -25.18 -5.49
CA LEU A 177 -14.57 -23.98 -6.29
C LEU A 177 -15.79 -23.66 -7.15
N HIS A 178 -16.38 -24.67 -7.80
CA HIS A 178 -17.59 -24.52 -8.59
C HIS A 178 -18.80 -24.09 -7.73
N ASP A 179 -18.96 -24.71 -6.56
CA ASP A 179 -20.07 -24.42 -5.65
C ASP A 179 -19.98 -22.97 -5.10
N VAL A 180 -18.78 -22.51 -4.80
CA VAL A 180 -18.54 -21.17 -4.28
C VAL A 180 -18.64 -20.10 -5.36
N ALA A 181 -18.30 -20.42 -6.62
CA ALA A 181 -18.37 -19.47 -7.74
C ALA A 181 -19.75 -18.81 -7.90
N GLY A 182 -20.81 -19.56 -7.63
CA GLY A 182 -22.19 -19.04 -7.63
C GLY A 182 -22.49 -18.02 -6.53
N SER A 183 -21.68 -18.02 -5.46
CA SER A 183 -21.85 -17.14 -4.29
C SER A 183 -20.89 -15.93 -4.32
N LEU A 184 -19.93 -15.89 -5.25
CA LEU A 184 -19.00 -14.79 -5.36
C LEU A 184 -19.67 -13.57 -6.00
N ALA A 185 -19.36 -12.38 -5.47
CA ALA A 185 -19.85 -11.13 -6.03
C ALA A 185 -19.32 -10.96 -7.47
N ARG A 186 -20.20 -10.68 -8.43
CA ARG A 186 -19.85 -10.59 -9.85
C ARG A 186 -19.18 -9.28 -10.25
N GLU A 187 -19.28 -8.27 -9.39
CA GLU A 187 -18.80 -6.91 -9.67
C GLU A 187 -17.28 -6.73 -9.52
N THR A 188 -16.63 -7.62 -8.78
CA THR A 188 -15.19 -7.54 -8.52
C THR A 188 -14.51 -8.81 -9.03
N PRO A 189 -13.48 -8.71 -9.89
CA PRO A 189 -12.75 -9.88 -10.35
C PRO A 189 -12.01 -10.56 -9.19
N PHE A 190 -11.89 -11.88 -9.29
CA PHE A 190 -11.13 -12.71 -8.37
C PHE A 190 -9.82 -13.16 -9.02
N LEU A 191 -8.86 -13.48 -8.19
CA LEU A 191 -7.69 -14.24 -8.57
C LEU A 191 -7.70 -15.61 -7.89
N PHE A 192 -7.18 -16.59 -8.60
CA PHE A 192 -7.02 -17.97 -8.19
C PHE A 192 -5.52 -18.24 -8.14
N GLN A 193 -5.00 -18.42 -6.95
CA GLN A 193 -3.57 -18.48 -6.71
C GLN A 193 -3.19 -19.83 -6.14
N GLN A 194 -2.07 -20.39 -6.60
CA GLN A 194 -1.48 -21.60 -6.05
C GLN A 194 -1.44 -21.55 -4.52
N HIS A 195 -1.92 -22.60 -3.87
CA HIS A 195 -1.79 -22.74 -2.42
C HIS A 195 -0.36 -23.16 -2.05
N ILE A 196 0.35 -22.30 -1.35
CA ILE A 196 1.70 -22.58 -0.83
C ILE A 196 1.56 -23.31 0.51
N ALA A 197 1.46 -24.64 0.45
CA ALA A 197 1.15 -25.48 1.60
C ALA A 197 2.14 -25.32 2.76
N HIS A 198 3.45 -25.14 2.46
CA HIS A 198 4.47 -24.96 3.49
C HIS A 198 4.28 -23.69 4.31
N SER A 199 3.61 -22.69 3.75
CA SER A 199 3.29 -21.42 4.42
C SER A 199 1.89 -21.37 5.03
N HIS A 200 1.16 -22.48 5.05
CA HIS A 200 -0.20 -22.51 5.56
C HIS A 200 -0.27 -21.94 6.98
N GLY A 201 -1.08 -20.86 7.15
CA GLY A 201 -1.20 -20.17 8.43
C GLY A 201 0.03 -19.35 8.86
N ARG A 202 1.03 -19.15 7.99
CA ARG A 202 2.22 -18.33 8.28
C ARG A 202 2.48 -17.34 7.15
N THR A 203 2.87 -16.12 7.52
CA THR A 203 3.28 -15.09 6.56
C THR A 203 4.38 -14.24 7.18
N LEU A 204 5.46 -14.03 6.47
CA LEU A 204 6.52 -13.11 6.86
C LEU A 204 6.25 -11.75 6.20
N ARG A 205 6.04 -10.70 6.99
CA ARG A 205 5.94 -9.32 6.50
C ARG A 205 7.23 -8.59 6.74
N VAL A 206 7.83 -8.03 5.69
CA VAL A 206 8.99 -7.17 5.74
C VAL A 206 8.58 -5.75 5.39
N ILE A 207 8.98 -4.78 6.22
CA ILE A 207 8.85 -3.35 5.92
C ILE A 207 10.13 -2.87 5.26
N VAL A 208 9.99 -2.34 4.06
CA VAL A 208 11.08 -1.78 3.26
C VAL A 208 10.89 -0.26 3.19
N VAL A 209 11.96 0.48 3.45
CA VAL A 209 11.99 1.93 3.29
C VAL A 209 13.25 2.32 2.53
N ASP A 210 13.09 3.01 1.40
CA ASP A 210 14.13 3.53 0.53
C ASP A 210 15.21 2.47 0.17
N GLY A 211 14.74 1.25 -0.13
CA GLY A 211 15.58 0.13 -0.52
C GLY A 211 16.25 -0.62 0.63
N ALA A 212 15.93 -0.33 1.89
CA ALA A 212 16.43 -1.04 3.06
C ALA A 212 15.31 -1.77 3.83
N PRO A 213 15.52 -3.00 4.30
CA PRO A 213 14.59 -3.67 5.21
C PRO A 213 14.75 -3.09 6.62
N VAL A 214 13.68 -2.46 7.14
CA VAL A 214 13.72 -1.74 8.42
C VAL A 214 12.89 -2.42 9.52
N GLY A 215 12.24 -3.51 9.20
CA GLY A 215 11.48 -4.30 10.16
C GLY A 215 10.90 -5.54 9.52
N ALA A 216 10.89 -6.64 10.26
CA ALA A 216 10.25 -7.87 9.83
C ALA A 216 9.41 -8.48 10.96
N VAL A 217 8.28 -9.07 10.60
CA VAL A 217 7.36 -9.72 11.54
C VAL A 217 6.79 -11.00 10.95
N MET A 218 6.87 -12.07 11.72
CA MET A 218 6.21 -13.35 11.44
C MET A 218 4.78 -13.29 11.96
N HIS A 219 3.82 -13.43 11.08
CA HIS A 219 2.43 -13.67 11.43
C HIS A 219 2.14 -15.16 11.41
N THR A 220 1.48 -15.65 12.45
CA THR A 220 1.06 -17.05 12.55
C THR A 220 -0.42 -17.09 12.94
N SER A 221 -1.22 -17.85 12.19
CA SER A 221 -2.65 -18.02 12.48
C SER A 221 -2.87 -18.90 13.71
N ARG A 222 -4.03 -18.75 14.34
CA ARG A 222 -4.54 -19.75 15.29
C ARG A 222 -5.36 -20.81 14.53
N HIS A 223 -5.30 -22.05 15.01
CA HIS A 223 -6.21 -23.12 14.57
C HIS A 223 -6.28 -23.36 13.05
N THR A 224 -5.15 -23.60 12.40
CA THR A 224 -5.12 -24.00 10.97
C THR A 224 -5.86 -23.07 9.99
N ALA A 225 -6.12 -21.82 10.37
CA ALA A 225 -6.70 -20.85 9.45
C ALA A 225 -5.71 -20.50 8.34
N LEU A 226 -6.17 -20.45 7.09
CA LEU A 226 -5.37 -20.12 5.91
C LEU A 226 -4.66 -18.77 6.04
N ALA A 227 -5.37 -17.76 6.53
CA ALA A 227 -4.85 -16.40 6.66
C ALA A 227 -4.27 -16.15 8.05
N ALA A 228 -2.98 -15.79 8.12
CA ALA A 228 -2.27 -15.44 9.35
C ALA A 228 -2.59 -14.00 9.82
N ASN A 229 -3.88 -13.65 9.94
CA ASN A 229 -4.29 -12.30 10.31
C ASN A 229 -4.42 -12.14 11.82
N ILE A 230 -3.82 -11.07 12.39
CA ILE A 230 -3.98 -10.69 13.81
C ILE A 230 -5.46 -10.45 14.15
N ALA A 231 -6.22 -9.89 13.22
CA ALA A 231 -7.65 -9.64 13.40
C ALA A 231 -8.45 -10.91 13.69
N ASN A 232 -7.97 -12.09 13.26
CA ASN A 232 -8.58 -13.40 13.47
C ASN A 232 -7.90 -14.16 14.62
N GLY A 233 -7.22 -13.45 15.54
CA GLY A 233 -6.59 -14.06 16.72
C GLY A 233 -5.21 -14.68 16.46
N GLY A 234 -4.58 -14.41 15.33
CA GLY A 234 -3.20 -14.81 15.05
C GLY A 234 -2.17 -14.10 15.95
N THR A 235 -0.98 -14.67 16.04
CA THR A 235 0.17 -14.07 16.72
C THR A 235 1.10 -13.35 15.75
N ALA A 236 1.88 -12.41 16.25
CA ALA A 236 2.89 -11.71 15.49
C ALA A 236 4.17 -11.57 16.31
N THR A 237 5.30 -12.02 15.76
CA THR A 237 6.60 -12.02 16.43
C THR A 237 7.60 -11.25 15.57
N ALA A 238 8.27 -10.25 16.17
CA ALA A 238 9.33 -9.51 15.47
C ALA A 238 10.51 -10.45 15.15
N CYS A 239 11.02 -10.35 13.92
CA CYS A 239 12.08 -11.22 13.42
C CYS A 239 13.05 -10.51 12.45
N THR A 240 13.20 -9.20 12.57
CA THR A 240 14.13 -8.41 11.75
C THR A 240 15.54 -8.99 11.79
N GLY A 241 16.17 -9.15 10.63
CA GLY A 241 17.51 -9.72 10.46
C GLY A 241 17.60 -11.26 10.60
N ARG A 242 16.46 -11.95 10.82
CA ARG A 242 16.44 -13.42 10.97
C ARG A 242 16.18 -14.17 9.67
N HIS A 243 15.75 -13.48 8.63
CA HIS A 243 15.40 -14.05 7.33
C HIS A 243 16.03 -13.21 6.20
N PRO A 244 17.38 -13.20 6.06
CA PRO A 244 18.07 -12.29 5.14
C PRO A 244 17.66 -12.48 3.67
N GLU A 245 17.42 -13.71 3.22
CA GLU A 245 16.97 -14.00 1.86
C GLU A 245 15.56 -13.45 1.60
N ALA A 246 14.69 -13.50 2.60
CA ALA A 246 13.34 -12.92 2.52
C ALA A 246 13.41 -11.39 2.55
N GLU A 247 14.29 -10.82 3.36
CA GLU A 247 14.49 -9.38 3.44
C GLU A 247 15.05 -8.82 2.12
N ASP A 248 16.01 -9.51 1.49
CA ASP A 248 16.50 -9.18 0.14
C ASP A 248 15.40 -9.29 -0.92
N LEU A 249 14.62 -10.39 -0.90
CA LEU A 249 13.50 -10.57 -1.82
C LEU A 249 12.48 -9.42 -1.67
N ALA A 250 12.20 -8.99 -0.44
CA ALA A 250 11.29 -7.88 -0.18
C ALA A 250 11.82 -6.55 -0.73
N VAL A 251 13.11 -6.28 -0.61
CA VAL A 251 13.75 -5.10 -1.20
C VAL A 251 13.63 -5.10 -2.71
N ARG A 252 13.92 -6.24 -3.35
CA ARG A 252 13.77 -6.38 -4.81
C ARG A 252 12.31 -6.21 -5.25
N ALA A 253 11.35 -6.74 -4.48
CA ALA A 253 9.93 -6.58 -4.77
C ALA A 253 9.46 -5.11 -4.66
N ALA A 254 9.88 -4.40 -3.61
CA ALA A 254 9.58 -2.97 -3.46
C ALA A 254 10.16 -2.15 -4.63
N ARG A 255 11.39 -2.46 -5.05
CA ARG A 255 12.06 -1.81 -6.19
C ARG A 255 11.34 -2.07 -7.51
N ALA A 256 10.91 -3.32 -7.78
CA ALA A 256 10.19 -3.69 -9.00
C ALA A 256 8.89 -2.89 -9.17
N LEU A 257 8.23 -2.56 -8.06
CA LEU A 257 7.01 -1.75 -8.06
C LEU A 257 7.26 -0.23 -7.96
N GLY A 258 8.52 0.21 -7.82
CA GLY A 258 8.88 1.61 -7.65
C GLY A 258 8.45 2.20 -6.29
N LEU A 259 8.40 1.38 -5.24
CA LEU A 259 7.95 1.78 -3.91
C LEU A 259 9.14 2.18 -3.03
N HIS A 260 9.12 3.41 -2.51
CA HIS A 260 10.04 3.86 -1.46
C HIS A 260 9.64 3.33 -0.08
N ILE A 261 8.35 3.18 0.16
CA ILE A 261 7.80 2.64 1.42
C ILE A 261 6.91 1.46 1.05
N ALA A 262 7.25 0.27 1.52
CA ALA A 262 6.51 -0.95 1.21
C ALA A 262 6.40 -1.88 2.42
N GLY A 263 5.29 -2.63 2.48
CA GLY A 263 5.15 -3.80 3.31
C GLY A 263 4.98 -5.02 2.41
N VAL A 264 5.96 -5.91 2.40
CA VAL A 264 5.99 -7.07 1.53
C VAL A 264 5.62 -8.32 2.32
N ASP A 265 4.59 -9.00 1.88
CA ASP A 265 4.12 -10.26 2.47
C ASP A 265 4.72 -11.43 1.68
N LEU A 266 5.47 -12.27 2.37
CA LEU A 266 6.20 -13.41 1.82
C LEU A 266 5.63 -14.72 2.38
N LEU A 267 5.51 -15.72 1.51
CA LEU A 267 5.15 -17.09 1.87
C LEU A 267 6.40 -17.98 1.80
N PHE A 268 6.45 -18.96 2.69
CA PHE A 268 7.50 -19.96 2.72
C PHE A 268 7.21 -21.07 1.71
N THR A 269 8.06 -21.26 0.73
CA THR A 269 8.01 -22.41 -0.19
C THR A 269 8.77 -23.61 0.36
N SER A 270 9.78 -23.35 1.23
CA SER A 270 10.49 -24.29 2.08
C SER A 270 10.92 -23.58 3.36
N PRO A 271 11.66 -24.18 4.30
CA PRO A 271 12.16 -23.50 5.50
C PRO A 271 12.88 -22.18 5.22
N ASP A 272 13.67 -22.10 4.14
CA ASP A 272 14.56 -20.99 3.83
C ASP A 272 14.34 -20.39 2.42
N THR A 273 13.28 -20.78 1.73
CA THR A 273 12.91 -20.21 0.43
C THR A 273 11.54 -19.54 0.46
N TYR A 274 11.39 -18.50 -0.35
CA TYR A 274 10.24 -17.60 -0.25
C TYR A 274 9.66 -17.26 -1.61
N THR A 275 8.39 -16.90 -1.61
CA THR A 275 7.68 -16.31 -2.76
C THR A 275 6.89 -15.08 -2.32
N VAL A 276 6.76 -14.10 -3.20
CA VAL A 276 6.05 -12.85 -2.86
C VAL A 276 4.54 -13.07 -2.99
N CYS A 277 3.81 -12.88 -1.89
CA CYS A 277 2.36 -13.01 -1.84
C CYS A 277 1.63 -11.72 -2.21
N GLU A 278 2.10 -10.60 -1.63
CA GLU A 278 1.46 -9.28 -1.77
C GLU A 278 2.45 -8.18 -1.37
N VAL A 279 2.33 -7.00 -2.01
CA VAL A 279 3.08 -5.79 -1.65
C VAL A 279 2.10 -4.66 -1.35
N ASN A 280 2.27 -4.02 -0.20
CA ASN A 280 1.42 -2.93 0.29
C ASN A 280 2.18 -1.60 0.26
N ALA A 281 1.70 -0.61 -0.49
CA ALA A 281 2.29 0.74 -0.56
C ALA A 281 2.08 1.58 0.72
N VAL A 282 1.15 1.20 1.58
CA VAL A 282 0.83 1.90 2.83
C VAL A 282 0.83 0.91 4.00
N PRO A 283 2.01 0.38 4.37
CA PRO A 283 2.09 -0.59 5.45
C PRO A 283 1.79 0.03 6.81
N GLY A 284 1.15 -0.76 7.68
CA GLY A 284 1.16 -0.53 9.13
C GLY A 284 2.32 -1.30 9.76
N TRP A 285 2.78 -0.83 10.93
CA TRP A 285 3.83 -1.51 11.72
C TRP A 285 3.47 -1.57 13.19
N ARG A 286 4.19 -2.42 13.90
CA ARG A 286 3.99 -2.69 15.33
C ARG A 286 4.82 -1.72 16.20
N PRO A 287 4.49 -1.57 17.50
CA PRO A 287 5.27 -0.74 18.42
C PRO A 287 6.72 -1.18 18.58
N ASP A 288 6.97 -2.49 18.51
CA ASP A 288 8.30 -3.09 18.64
C ASP A 288 9.18 -2.96 17.38
N MET A 289 8.63 -2.47 16.26
CA MET A 289 9.39 -2.15 15.03
C MET A 289 9.87 -0.69 15.08
N THR A 290 10.72 -0.37 16.03
CA THR A 290 11.12 1.01 16.38
C THR A 290 11.90 1.74 15.29
N GLN A 291 12.49 1.03 14.33
CA GLN A 291 13.27 1.62 13.23
C GLN A 291 12.39 2.14 12.08
N VAL A 292 11.11 1.72 11.99
CA VAL A 292 10.28 2.05 10.82
C VAL A 292 9.93 3.53 10.76
N THR A 293 9.46 4.12 11.84
CA THR A 293 9.11 5.55 11.89
C THR A 293 10.31 6.47 11.59
N PRO A 294 11.50 6.27 12.22
CA PRO A 294 12.70 7.04 11.87
C PRO A 294 13.12 6.88 10.39
N ALA A 295 13.07 5.67 9.85
CA ALA A 295 13.42 5.42 8.45
C ALA A 295 12.49 6.15 7.47
N ILE A 296 11.18 6.10 7.69
CA ILE A 296 10.21 6.83 6.85
C ILE A 296 10.43 8.34 6.97
N THR A 297 10.66 8.86 8.17
CA THR A 297 10.96 10.29 8.38
C THR A 297 12.22 10.71 7.63
N ALA A 298 13.29 9.92 7.70
CA ALA A 298 14.53 10.17 6.96
C ALA A 298 14.33 10.11 5.43
N CYS A 299 13.57 9.13 4.93
CA CYS A 299 13.22 9.01 3.52
C CYS A 299 12.51 10.28 3.00
N LEU A 300 11.48 10.77 3.72
CA LEU A 300 10.75 11.99 3.35
C LEU A 300 11.63 13.24 3.41
N THR A 301 12.50 13.35 4.42
CA THR A 301 13.48 14.44 4.53
C THR A 301 14.46 14.41 3.36
N GLY A 302 14.91 13.23 2.93
CA GLY A 302 15.76 13.05 1.75
C GLY A 302 15.06 13.48 0.46
N HIS A 303 13.78 13.15 0.29
CA HIS A 303 12.97 13.63 -0.85
C HIS A 303 12.80 15.14 -0.82
N LEU A 304 12.58 15.74 0.35
CA LEU A 304 12.49 17.20 0.50
C LEU A 304 13.81 17.89 0.10
N ALA A 305 14.95 17.35 0.51
CA ALA A 305 16.26 17.89 0.13
C ALA A 305 16.49 17.82 -1.39
N ARG A 306 16.13 16.71 -2.04
CA ARG A 306 16.21 16.55 -3.49
C ARG A 306 15.27 17.52 -4.23
N ALA A 307 14.03 17.69 -3.76
CA ALA A 307 13.06 18.63 -4.33
C ALA A 307 13.51 20.10 -4.19
N ALA A 308 14.30 20.42 -3.16
CA ALA A 308 14.86 21.76 -2.97
C ALA A 308 16.04 22.04 -3.89
N ALA A 309 16.77 21.00 -4.33
CA ALA A 309 17.94 21.10 -5.21
C ALA A 309 17.57 21.14 -6.70
N ASP A 310 16.31 20.89 -7.07
CA ASP A 310 15.83 20.89 -8.47
C ASP A 310 15.15 22.22 -8.83
N PRO A 311 15.85 23.13 -9.55
CA PRO A 311 15.31 24.45 -9.90
C PRO A 311 14.18 24.41 -10.96
N GLN A 312 13.97 23.26 -11.65
CA GLN A 312 13.02 23.17 -12.77
C GLN A 312 11.56 22.93 -12.31
N ARG A 313 11.32 22.77 -11.00
CA ARG A 313 9.98 22.52 -10.42
C ARG A 313 9.20 23.79 -10.00
N THR A 314 9.70 24.95 -10.31
CA THR A 314 9.04 26.25 -10.01
C THR A 314 8.36 26.85 -11.24
N HIS A 315 7.36 26.11 -11.81
CA HIS A 315 6.46 26.76 -12.79
C HIS A 315 5.09 26.07 -12.81
#